data_88bb42dc7680deb6cc34973dc3f8c96b
#
_entry.id   88bb42dc7680deb6cc34973dc3f8c96b
#
_cell.length_a   1.000
_cell.length_b   1.000
_cell.length_c   1.000
_cell.angle_alpha   90.00
_cell.angle_beta   90.00
_cell.angle_gamma   90.00
#
_symmetry.space_group_name_H-M   'P 1'
#
loop_
_entity.id
_entity.type
_entity.pdbx_description
1 polymer ?
#
loop_
_entity_poly.entity_id
_entity_poly.type
_entity_poly.pdbx_seq_one_letter_code
_entity_poly.pdbx_strand_id
1 'polypeptide(L)'
;MRRDRGTIQPMLLHPQINPVALQLGPLAVHWYGLTYLAAFGLFIFLGIRRLKHPPFAQIRGAGAWSRKDVEDILFLGVMGVVLGGRIGYCLFYKPTYYLSHPLEIFYVWQGGMSFHGGMLGVIGSMVWFAVSRKRPFWQVADFVAPCVPTGLAAGRVGNFINGELWGRLADPALPWGMVFRGAGDLPRHPSQVYQFLLEGLLLFVLLWLYARKERKEGRVAAMFLLGYGVFRFIAEFFREPDAHLGLLSLGMSMGQWLCVPMILAGIGLWIWAGGRAAQR
;
A
#
# COMPACT_ATOMS: atom_id res chain seq x y z
N MET A 1 36.12 -21.91 35.58
CA MET A 1 34.97 -21.95 34.67
C MET A 1 33.95 -20.91 35.14
N ARG A 2 34.02 -19.68 34.61
CA ARG A 2 32.99 -18.66 34.82
C ARG A 2 31.82 -19.00 33.86
N ARG A 3 30.67 -19.39 34.42
CA ARG A 3 29.42 -19.43 33.68
C ARG A 3 29.07 -17.98 33.34
N ASP A 4 29.22 -17.60 32.05
CA ASP A 4 28.59 -16.39 31.53
C ASP A 4 27.08 -16.52 31.79
N ARG A 5 26.60 -15.74 32.76
CA ARG A 5 25.17 -15.47 32.89
C ARG A 5 24.85 -14.51 31.72
N GLY A 6 24.55 -15.10 30.56
CA GLY A 6 23.94 -14.32 29.50
C GLY A 6 22.72 -13.62 30.10
N THR A 7 22.78 -12.32 30.18
CA THR A 7 21.65 -11.47 30.56
C THR A 7 20.57 -11.76 29.49
N ILE A 8 19.57 -12.56 29.89
CA ILE A 8 18.35 -12.76 29.07
C ILE A 8 17.73 -11.38 28.99
N GLN A 9 17.95 -10.68 27.91
CA GLN A 9 17.23 -9.43 27.64
C GLN A 9 15.74 -9.76 27.61
N PRO A 10 14.87 -8.96 28.27
CA PRO A 10 13.44 -9.21 28.24
C PRO A 10 12.97 -9.13 26.78
N MET A 11 12.53 -10.26 26.24
CA MET A 11 11.95 -10.32 24.89
C MET A 11 10.71 -9.43 24.84
N LEU A 12 10.63 -8.59 23.82
CA LEU A 12 9.44 -7.79 23.60
C LEU A 12 8.28 -8.70 23.17
N LEU A 13 7.18 -8.60 23.91
CA LEU A 13 5.94 -9.29 23.54
C LEU A 13 5.08 -8.33 22.71
N HIS A 14 4.54 -8.82 21.61
CA HIS A 14 3.57 -8.06 20.83
C HIS A 14 2.36 -7.74 21.72
N PRO A 15 1.94 -6.45 21.82
CA PRO A 15 0.79 -6.07 22.63
C PRO A 15 -0.46 -6.78 22.11
N GLN A 16 -1.16 -7.48 23.03
CA GLN A 16 -2.40 -8.19 22.68
C GLN A 16 -3.55 -7.20 22.63
N ILE A 17 -3.65 -6.49 21.50
CA ILE A 17 -4.73 -5.53 21.26
C ILE A 17 -5.95 -6.32 20.77
N ASN A 18 -7.12 -6.05 21.35
CA ASN A 18 -8.36 -6.61 20.86
C ASN A 18 -8.60 -6.06 19.44
N PRO A 19 -8.77 -6.90 18.39
CA PRO A 19 -9.06 -6.43 17.04
C PRO A 19 -10.32 -5.57 16.93
N VAL A 20 -11.28 -5.76 17.85
CA VAL A 20 -12.47 -4.93 17.97
C VAL A 20 -12.15 -3.69 18.77
N ALA A 21 -12.19 -2.52 18.12
CA ALA A 21 -11.95 -1.22 18.76
C ALA A 21 -13.15 -0.76 19.59
N LEU A 22 -14.36 -1.02 19.10
CA LEU A 22 -15.59 -0.61 19.75
C LEU A 22 -16.70 -1.61 19.42
N GLN A 23 -17.41 -2.04 20.46
CA GLN A 23 -18.59 -2.90 20.33
C GLN A 23 -19.87 -2.08 20.58
N LEU A 24 -20.73 -1.98 19.58
CA LEU A 24 -22.02 -1.29 19.66
C LEU A 24 -23.15 -2.31 19.47
N GLY A 25 -23.52 -3.00 20.54
CA GLY A 25 -24.48 -4.10 20.47
C GLY A 25 -23.97 -5.22 19.52
N PRO A 26 -24.70 -5.59 18.47
CA PRO A 26 -24.29 -6.60 17.51
C PRO A 26 -23.20 -6.11 16.53
N LEU A 27 -22.95 -4.80 16.47
CA LEU A 27 -22.01 -4.19 15.54
C LEU A 27 -20.61 -4.08 16.17
N ALA A 28 -19.63 -4.79 15.58
CA ALA A 28 -18.23 -4.71 15.97
C ALA A 28 -17.44 -3.80 15.02
N VAL A 29 -16.91 -2.70 15.54
CA VAL A 29 -16.02 -1.80 14.78
C VAL A 29 -14.58 -2.28 15.00
N HIS A 30 -13.94 -2.73 13.95
CA HIS A 30 -12.56 -3.24 13.98
C HIS A 30 -11.53 -2.13 13.77
N TRP A 31 -10.39 -2.21 14.44
CA TRP A 31 -9.26 -1.30 14.23
C TRP A 31 -8.84 -1.22 12.76
N TYR A 32 -8.85 -2.36 12.07
CA TYR A 32 -8.50 -2.42 10.66
C TYR A 32 -9.41 -1.52 9.78
N GLY A 33 -10.71 -1.51 10.06
CA GLY A 33 -11.65 -0.57 9.42
C GLY A 33 -11.35 0.90 9.74
N LEU A 34 -10.98 1.19 10.99
CA LEU A 34 -10.63 2.56 11.39
C LEU A 34 -9.34 3.04 10.72
N THR A 35 -8.34 2.16 10.52
CA THR A 35 -7.12 2.53 9.77
C THR A 35 -7.43 2.85 8.30
N TYR A 36 -8.38 2.17 7.67
CA TYR A 36 -8.85 2.55 6.32
C TYR A 36 -9.54 3.91 6.31
N LEU A 37 -10.43 4.18 7.29
CA LEU A 37 -11.07 5.50 7.40
C LEU A 37 -10.03 6.61 7.61
N ALA A 38 -9.02 6.37 8.43
CA ALA A 38 -7.90 7.29 8.60
C ALA A 38 -7.13 7.50 7.29
N ALA A 39 -6.88 6.43 6.51
CA ALA A 39 -6.25 6.52 5.20
C ALA A 39 -7.07 7.38 4.22
N PHE A 40 -8.39 7.21 4.19
CA PHE A 40 -9.29 8.01 3.35
C PHE A 40 -9.30 9.49 3.77
N GLY A 41 -9.37 9.75 5.07
CA GLY A 41 -9.25 11.12 5.61
C GLY A 41 -7.92 11.78 5.26
N LEU A 42 -6.81 11.05 5.39
CA LEU A 42 -5.48 11.51 4.99
C LEU A 42 -5.40 11.77 3.49
N PHE A 43 -5.98 10.90 2.65
CA PHE A 43 -6.00 11.12 1.21
C PHE A 43 -6.73 12.43 0.86
N ILE A 44 -7.92 12.67 1.42
CA ILE A 44 -8.67 13.92 1.21
C ILE A 44 -7.86 15.13 1.68
N PHE A 45 -7.31 15.06 2.90
CA PHE A 45 -6.52 16.15 3.47
C PHE A 45 -5.30 16.48 2.60
N LEU A 46 -4.52 15.47 2.24
CA LEU A 46 -3.32 15.64 1.43
C LEU A 46 -3.66 16.05 -0.01
N GLY A 47 -4.71 15.48 -0.59
CA GLY A 47 -5.20 15.85 -1.92
C GLY A 47 -5.59 17.32 -1.98
N ILE A 48 -6.36 17.82 -1.00
CA ILE A 48 -6.71 19.25 -0.90
C ILE A 48 -5.45 20.11 -0.73
N ARG A 49 -4.47 19.65 0.07
CA ARG A 49 -3.18 20.37 0.20
C ARG A 49 -2.43 20.38 -1.11
N ARG A 50 -2.47 19.29 -1.87
CA ARG A 50 -1.78 19.16 -3.16
C ARG A 50 -2.35 20.10 -4.23
N LEU A 51 -3.63 20.44 -4.18
CA LEU A 51 -4.24 21.47 -5.07
C LEU A 51 -3.55 22.82 -4.96
N LYS A 52 -2.88 23.10 -3.84
CA LYS A 52 -2.14 24.35 -3.60
C LYS A 52 -0.69 24.33 -4.08
N HIS A 53 -0.23 23.21 -4.65
CA HIS A 53 1.15 23.03 -5.14
C HIS A 53 1.18 22.92 -6.67
N PRO A 54 2.29 23.31 -7.33
CA PRO A 54 2.47 23.08 -8.75
C PRO A 54 2.42 21.56 -9.11
N PRO A 55 1.96 21.21 -10.33
CA PRO A 55 1.40 22.11 -11.34
C PRO A 55 -0.08 22.47 -11.07
N PHE A 56 -0.76 21.79 -10.13
CA PHE A 56 -2.22 21.83 -9.94
C PHE A 56 -2.72 23.25 -9.57
N ALA A 57 -1.97 23.98 -8.75
CA ALA A 57 -2.31 25.35 -8.37
C ALA A 57 -2.26 26.34 -9.53
N GLN A 58 -1.59 26.00 -10.62
CA GLN A 58 -1.37 26.85 -11.79
C GLN A 58 -2.37 26.61 -12.91
N ILE A 59 -2.99 25.42 -12.94
CA ILE A 59 -3.98 25.05 -13.96
C ILE A 59 -5.25 25.87 -13.74
N ARG A 60 -5.70 26.60 -14.77
CA ARG A 60 -6.85 27.49 -14.75
C ARG A 60 -7.94 27.05 -15.72
N GLY A 61 -9.12 27.68 -15.62
CA GLY A 61 -10.25 27.43 -16.53
C GLY A 61 -10.87 26.05 -16.36
N ALA A 62 -11.36 25.47 -17.44
CA ALA A 62 -12.05 24.17 -17.43
C ALA A 62 -11.17 22.99 -17.01
N GLY A 63 -9.84 23.15 -17.08
CA GLY A 63 -8.86 22.15 -16.63
C GLY A 63 -8.48 22.27 -15.14
N ALA A 64 -8.95 23.29 -14.40
CA ALA A 64 -8.61 23.49 -13.00
C ALA A 64 -9.02 22.28 -12.13
N TRP A 65 -8.15 21.94 -11.19
CA TRP A 65 -8.44 20.90 -10.22
C TRP A 65 -9.22 21.46 -9.04
N SER A 66 -10.19 20.71 -8.55
CA SER A 66 -11.09 21.11 -7.48
C SER A 66 -11.09 20.09 -6.34
N ARG A 67 -11.66 20.47 -5.20
CA ARG A 67 -11.91 19.55 -4.09
C ARG A 67 -12.78 18.36 -4.53
N LYS A 68 -13.76 18.60 -5.40
CA LYS A 68 -14.61 17.53 -5.96
C LYS A 68 -13.80 16.49 -6.73
N ASP A 69 -12.77 16.91 -7.48
CA ASP A 69 -11.89 15.96 -8.16
C ASP A 69 -11.15 15.03 -7.17
N VAL A 70 -10.74 15.56 -6.01
CA VAL A 70 -10.11 14.74 -4.96
C VAL A 70 -11.10 13.74 -4.38
N GLU A 71 -12.32 14.16 -4.11
CA GLU A 71 -13.40 13.31 -3.59
C GLU A 71 -13.78 12.23 -4.60
N ASP A 72 -13.93 12.60 -5.88
CA ASP A 72 -14.26 11.68 -6.97
C ASP A 72 -13.14 10.63 -7.19
N ILE A 73 -11.86 11.04 -7.15
CA ILE A 73 -10.72 10.09 -7.25
C ILE A 73 -10.73 9.10 -6.09
N LEU A 74 -10.95 9.57 -4.87
CA LEU A 74 -11.02 8.68 -3.71
C LEU A 74 -12.18 7.69 -3.87
N PHE A 75 -13.38 8.18 -4.20
CA PHE A 75 -14.56 7.34 -4.40
C PHE A 75 -14.32 6.27 -5.47
N LEU A 76 -13.84 6.68 -6.64
CA LEU A 76 -13.52 5.77 -7.73
C LEU A 76 -12.40 4.79 -7.35
N GLY A 77 -11.39 5.24 -6.61
CA GLY A 77 -10.32 4.38 -6.12
C GLY A 77 -10.84 3.30 -5.17
N VAL A 78 -11.70 3.66 -4.22
CA VAL A 78 -12.34 2.70 -3.30
C VAL A 78 -13.20 1.70 -4.07
N MET A 79 -14.02 2.17 -5.00
CA MET A 79 -14.82 1.30 -5.88
C MET A 79 -13.94 0.37 -6.71
N GLY A 80 -12.82 0.89 -7.24
CA GLY A 80 -11.83 0.12 -7.99
C GLY A 80 -11.21 -0.99 -7.14
N VAL A 81 -10.82 -0.71 -5.89
CA VAL A 81 -10.30 -1.74 -4.96
C VAL A 81 -11.34 -2.82 -4.73
N VAL A 82 -12.57 -2.44 -4.39
CA VAL A 82 -13.63 -3.39 -4.01
C VAL A 82 -14.05 -4.23 -5.22
N LEU A 83 -14.41 -3.60 -6.33
CA LEU A 83 -14.88 -4.31 -7.52
C LEU A 83 -13.76 -5.11 -8.17
N GLY A 84 -12.60 -4.48 -8.36
CA GLY A 84 -11.44 -5.15 -8.96
C GLY A 84 -10.93 -6.30 -8.10
N GLY A 85 -10.83 -6.09 -6.79
CA GLY A 85 -10.41 -7.12 -5.84
C GLY A 85 -11.36 -8.33 -5.84
N ARG A 86 -12.66 -8.08 -5.85
CA ARG A 86 -13.68 -9.14 -5.87
C ARG A 86 -13.71 -9.88 -7.20
N ILE A 87 -13.79 -9.16 -8.32
CA ILE A 87 -13.78 -9.74 -9.67
C ILE A 87 -12.50 -10.54 -9.88
N GLY A 88 -11.33 -9.96 -9.52
CA GLY A 88 -10.05 -10.66 -9.62
C GLY A 88 -10.00 -11.94 -8.80
N TYR A 89 -10.57 -11.95 -7.60
CA TYR A 89 -10.67 -13.16 -6.80
C TYR A 89 -11.57 -14.22 -7.48
N CYS A 90 -12.75 -13.83 -7.93
CA CYS A 90 -13.69 -14.75 -8.57
C CYS A 90 -13.10 -15.37 -9.84
N LEU A 91 -12.40 -14.57 -10.66
CA LEU A 91 -11.85 -15.02 -11.93
C LEU A 91 -10.59 -15.91 -11.79
N PHE A 92 -9.70 -15.58 -10.84
CA PHE A 92 -8.39 -16.22 -10.76
C PHE A 92 -8.29 -17.30 -9.70
N TYR A 93 -9.09 -17.25 -8.62
CA TYR A 93 -8.96 -18.21 -7.51
C TYR A 93 -10.06 -19.27 -7.50
N LYS A 94 -11.29 -18.95 -7.90
CA LYS A 94 -12.43 -19.89 -7.88
C LYS A 94 -13.36 -19.72 -9.09
N PRO A 95 -12.88 -19.73 -10.34
CA PRO A 95 -13.70 -19.43 -11.52
C PRO A 95 -14.88 -20.41 -11.68
N THR A 96 -14.65 -21.70 -11.56
CA THR A 96 -15.68 -22.72 -11.71
C THR A 96 -16.79 -22.61 -10.65
N TYR A 97 -16.42 -22.25 -9.42
CA TYR A 97 -17.37 -22.05 -8.33
C TYR A 97 -18.31 -20.86 -8.64
N TYR A 98 -17.75 -19.71 -9.02
CA TYR A 98 -18.56 -18.51 -9.26
C TYR A 98 -19.35 -18.56 -10.58
N LEU A 99 -18.95 -19.38 -11.53
CA LEU A 99 -19.77 -19.67 -12.71
C LEU A 99 -21.05 -20.41 -12.35
N SER A 100 -21.01 -21.30 -11.35
CA SER A 100 -22.19 -22.02 -10.86
C SER A 100 -22.98 -21.24 -9.78
N HIS A 101 -22.38 -20.24 -9.14
CA HIS A 101 -22.98 -19.42 -8.09
C HIS A 101 -22.80 -17.91 -8.36
N PRO A 102 -23.34 -17.36 -9.48
CA PRO A 102 -23.01 -16.02 -9.93
C PRO A 102 -23.45 -14.91 -8.96
N LEU A 103 -24.49 -15.13 -8.18
CA LEU A 103 -24.98 -14.13 -7.18
C LEU A 103 -23.99 -13.96 -6.02
N GLU A 104 -23.20 -14.96 -5.71
CA GLU A 104 -22.21 -14.89 -4.63
C GLU A 104 -21.00 -13.98 -4.96
N ILE A 105 -20.85 -13.58 -6.23
CA ILE A 105 -19.86 -12.56 -6.62
C ILE A 105 -20.10 -11.26 -5.81
N PHE A 106 -21.32 -10.92 -5.48
CA PHE A 106 -21.67 -9.70 -4.74
C PHE A 106 -21.45 -9.81 -3.22
N TYR A 107 -21.19 -11.01 -2.69
CA TYR A 107 -21.06 -11.22 -1.24
C TYR A 107 -19.64 -10.86 -0.76
N VAL A 108 -19.28 -9.57 -0.90
CA VAL A 108 -17.95 -9.04 -0.53
C VAL A 108 -17.64 -9.19 0.97
N TRP A 109 -18.67 -9.29 1.80
CA TRP A 109 -18.54 -9.48 3.26
C TRP A 109 -18.08 -10.88 3.67
N GLN A 110 -18.11 -11.86 2.76
CA GLN A 110 -17.59 -13.20 3.00
C GLN A 110 -16.08 -13.31 2.79
N GLY A 111 -15.41 -12.20 2.47
CA GLY A 111 -13.99 -12.19 2.11
C GLY A 111 -13.74 -12.59 0.66
N GLY A 112 -12.52 -13.02 0.35
CA GLY A 112 -12.13 -13.36 -1.03
C GLY A 112 -11.89 -12.12 -1.88
N MET A 113 -10.73 -11.49 -1.66
CA MET A 113 -10.26 -10.31 -2.39
C MET A 113 -8.90 -10.59 -3.00
N SER A 114 -8.71 -10.24 -4.26
CA SER A 114 -7.44 -10.31 -4.96
C SER A 114 -6.70 -8.98 -4.88
N PHE A 115 -5.47 -8.98 -4.37
CA PHE A 115 -4.62 -7.80 -4.37
C PHE A 115 -4.38 -7.25 -5.79
N HIS A 116 -4.01 -8.14 -6.74
CA HIS A 116 -3.78 -7.75 -8.12
C HIS A 116 -5.04 -7.22 -8.80
N GLY A 117 -6.18 -7.86 -8.51
CA GLY A 117 -7.48 -7.38 -8.98
C GLY A 117 -7.79 -5.98 -8.46
N GLY A 118 -7.58 -5.71 -7.17
CA GLY A 118 -7.76 -4.39 -6.56
C GLY A 118 -6.83 -3.34 -7.17
N MET A 119 -5.56 -3.68 -7.37
CA MET A 119 -4.58 -2.79 -8.03
C MET A 119 -5.01 -2.42 -9.45
N LEU A 120 -5.41 -3.40 -10.26
CA LEU A 120 -5.92 -3.16 -11.62
C LEU A 120 -7.20 -2.33 -11.59
N GLY A 121 -8.08 -2.56 -10.62
CA GLY A 121 -9.28 -1.77 -10.41
C GLY A 121 -8.98 -0.30 -10.11
N VAL A 122 -7.98 -0.01 -9.28
CA VAL A 122 -7.53 1.37 -9.00
C VAL A 122 -6.96 2.01 -10.27
N ILE A 123 -6.09 1.30 -11.00
CA ILE A 123 -5.55 1.81 -12.26
C ILE A 123 -6.68 2.10 -13.26
N GLY A 124 -7.64 1.19 -13.41
CA GLY A 124 -8.82 1.38 -14.25
C GLY A 124 -9.65 2.60 -13.83
N SER A 125 -9.83 2.81 -12.52
CA SER A 125 -10.52 3.99 -11.97
C SER A 125 -9.77 5.29 -12.28
N MET A 126 -8.44 5.28 -12.22
CA MET A 126 -7.62 6.45 -12.59
C MET A 126 -7.70 6.74 -14.08
N VAL A 127 -7.71 5.70 -14.93
CA VAL A 127 -7.92 5.84 -16.40
C VAL A 127 -9.32 6.40 -16.65
N TRP A 128 -10.35 5.85 -16.02
CA TRP A 128 -11.72 6.34 -16.15
C TRP A 128 -11.84 7.81 -15.76
N PHE A 129 -11.26 8.19 -14.61
CA PHE A 129 -11.25 9.59 -14.18
C PHE A 129 -10.52 10.48 -15.18
N ALA A 130 -9.35 10.07 -15.68
CA ALA A 130 -8.58 10.82 -16.64
C ALA A 130 -9.37 11.08 -17.93
N VAL A 131 -9.99 10.04 -18.49
CA VAL A 131 -10.80 10.13 -19.71
C VAL A 131 -12.06 10.99 -19.48
N SER A 132 -12.81 10.74 -18.40
CA SER A 132 -14.06 11.45 -18.10
C SER A 132 -13.85 12.94 -17.84
N ARG A 133 -12.70 13.30 -17.27
CA ARG A 133 -12.32 14.69 -16.98
C ARG A 133 -11.42 15.31 -18.07
N LYS A 134 -11.17 14.58 -19.19
CA LYS A 134 -10.30 15.01 -20.28
C LYS A 134 -8.92 15.48 -19.81
N ARG A 135 -8.32 14.69 -18.88
CA ARG A 135 -7.01 14.96 -18.29
C ARG A 135 -5.98 13.94 -18.76
N PRO A 136 -4.69 14.29 -18.88
CA PRO A 136 -3.65 13.30 -19.11
C PRO A 136 -3.59 12.29 -17.95
N PHE A 137 -3.48 11.00 -18.26
CA PHE A 137 -3.39 9.94 -17.24
C PHE A 137 -2.22 10.18 -16.28
N TRP A 138 -1.08 10.56 -16.79
CA TRP A 138 0.11 10.79 -15.95
C TRP A 138 -0.05 11.98 -15.01
N GLN A 139 -0.84 12.98 -15.37
CA GLN A 139 -1.18 14.07 -14.47
C GLN A 139 -2.00 13.56 -13.26
N VAL A 140 -2.95 12.64 -13.50
CA VAL A 140 -3.74 12.00 -12.45
C VAL A 140 -2.85 11.10 -11.59
N ALA A 141 -1.98 10.32 -12.21
CA ALA A 141 -1.02 9.46 -11.50
C ALA A 141 -0.07 10.27 -10.61
N ASP A 142 0.47 11.37 -11.12
CA ASP A 142 1.34 12.28 -10.36
C ASP A 142 0.60 13.00 -9.22
N PHE A 143 -0.72 13.21 -9.37
CA PHE A 143 -1.55 13.74 -8.28
C PHE A 143 -1.70 12.73 -7.15
N VAL A 144 -2.03 11.49 -7.48
CA VAL A 144 -2.35 10.42 -6.52
C VAL A 144 -1.10 9.89 -5.82
N ALA A 145 0.01 9.74 -6.55
CA ALA A 145 1.22 9.06 -6.09
C ALA A 145 1.75 9.51 -4.72
N PRO A 146 1.84 10.82 -4.38
CA PRO A 146 2.31 11.24 -3.05
C PRO A 146 1.35 10.94 -1.89
N CYS A 147 0.09 10.62 -2.19
CA CYS A 147 -0.91 10.31 -1.17
C CYS A 147 -0.97 8.81 -0.85
N VAL A 148 -0.52 7.94 -1.77
CA VAL A 148 -0.59 6.48 -1.61
C VAL A 148 0.17 5.96 -0.39
N PRO A 149 1.41 6.42 -0.08
CA PRO A 149 2.18 5.89 1.04
C PRO A 149 1.49 6.02 2.39
N THR A 150 0.68 7.06 2.60
CA THR A 150 -0.06 7.22 3.87
C THR A 150 -1.15 6.16 4.03
N GLY A 151 -1.76 5.72 2.94
CA GLY A 151 -2.68 4.58 2.93
C GLY A 151 -1.96 3.26 3.24
N LEU A 152 -0.78 3.05 2.66
CA LEU A 152 0.06 1.90 2.97
C LEU A 152 0.46 1.88 4.44
N ALA A 153 0.90 3.04 4.99
CA ALA A 153 1.22 3.18 6.40
C ALA A 153 0.04 2.80 7.30
N ALA A 154 -1.16 3.33 7.02
CA ALA A 154 -2.37 3.01 7.78
C ALA A 154 -2.69 1.51 7.76
N GLY A 155 -2.56 0.86 6.60
CA GLY A 155 -2.71 -0.59 6.50
C GLY A 155 -1.71 -1.37 7.36
N ARG A 156 -0.43 -0.93 7.43
CA ARG A 156 0.59 -1.57 8.28
C ARG A 156 0.31 -1.41 9.77
N VAL A 157 -0.24 -0.26 10.17
CA VAL A 157 -0.73 -0.09 11.55
C VAL A 157 -1.84 -1.11 11.86
N GLY A 158 -2.79 -1.29 10.95
CA GLY A 158 -3.84 -2.32 11.10
C GLY A 158 -3.28 -3.73 11.20
N ASN A 159 -2.32 -4.09 10.34
CA ASN A 159 -1.65 -5.41 10.40
C ASN A 159 -0.90 -5.60 11.73
N PHE A 160 -0.22 -4.56 12.24
CA PHE A 160 0.46 -4.63 13.52
C PHE A 160 -0.52 -4.82 14.67
N ILE A 161 -1.62 -4.06 14.72
CA ILE A 161 -2.66 -4.20 15.75
C ILE A 161 -3.24 -5.62 15.75
N ASN A 162 -3.48 -6.20 14.57
CA ASN A 162 -4.00 -7.56 14.44
C ASN A 162 -2.96 -8.64 14.74
N GLY A 163 -1.67 -8.29 14.85
CA GLY A 163 -0.58 -9.25 15.05
C GLY A 163 -0.37 -10.17 13.85
N GLU A 164 -0.61 -9.70 12.63
CA GLU A 164 -0.49 -10.46 11.39
C GLU A 164 0.65 -9.96 10.50
N LEU A 165 1.08 -10.76 9.53
CA LEU A 165 2.16 -10.45 8.59
C LEU A 165 3.48 -10.11 9.28
N TRP A 166 3.81 -10.84 10.34
CA TRP A 166 5.09 -10.75 11.05
C TRP A 166 6.28 -11.12 10.16
N GLY A 167 7.47 -10.82 10.64
CA GLY A 167 8.72 -11.10 9.94
C GLY A 167 9.30 -12.49 10.22
N ARG A 168 10.44 -12.74 9.58
CA ARG A 168 11.27 -13.94 9.82
C ARG A 168 11.76 -13.94 11.26
N LEU A 169 12.27 -15.09 11.69
CA LEU A 169 12.96 -15.22 12.97
C LEU A 169 14.08 -14.19 13.08
N ALA A 170 14.13 -13.49 14.17
CA ALA A 170 15.16 -12.51 14.47
C ALA A 170 16.22 -13.11 15.39
N ASP A 171 17.43 -12.55 15.37
CA ASP A 171 18.44 -12.86 16.34
C ASP A 171 17.90 -12.56 17.75
N PRO A 172 17.99 -13.48 18.72
CA PRO A 172 17.56 -13.22 20.10
C PRO A 172 18.25 -12.03 20.76
N ALA A 173 19.42 -11.63 20.27
CA ALA A 173 20.14 -10.44 20.71
C ALA A 173 19.58 -9.14 20.13
N LEU A 174 18.65 -9.19 19.16
CA LEU A 174 18.06 -8.01 18.55
C LEU A 174 17.11 -7.32 19.55
N PRO A 175 17.40 -6.08 20.00
CA PRO A 175 16.66 -5.45 21.09
C PRO A 175 15.20 -5.11 20.77
N TRP A 176 14.81 -5.11 19.49
CA TRP A 176 13.42 -4.89 19.06
C TRP A 176 12.80 -6.13 18.39
N GLY A 177 13.45 -7.29 18.50
CA GLY A 177 12.84 -8.57 18.15
C GLY A 177 11.60 -8.80 19.00
N MET A 178 10.49 -9.23 18.38
CA MET A 178 9.19 -9.30 19.04
C MET A 178 8.57 -10.69 18.88
N VAL A 179 8.01 -11.22 19.97
CA VAL A 179 7.25 -12.47 19.95
C VAL A 179 5.80 -12.16 19.62
N PHE A 180 5.31 -12.71 18.50
CA PHE A 180 3.93 -12.53 18.04
C PHE A 180 3.08 -13.74 18.40
N ARG A 181 1.87 -13.50 18.89
CA ARG A 181 0.91 -14.55 19.20
C ARG A 181 0.57 -15.33 17.90
N GLY A 182 0.67 -16.64 17.96
CA GLY A 182 0.41 -17.52 16.80
C GLY A 182 1.60 -17.69 15.84
N ALA A 183 2.74 -17.01 16.09
CA ALA A 183 3.98 -17.15 15.33
C ALA A 183 5.03 -18.04 16.03
N GLY A 184 4.70 -18.63 17.18
CA GLY A 184 5.62 -19.38 18.06
C GLY A 184 6.26 -18.48 19.12
N ASP A 185 7.16 -19.08 19.93
CA ASP A 185 7.75 -18.43 21.11
C ASP A 185 9.08 -17.74 20.84
N LEU A 186 9.53 -17.73 19.58
CA LEU A 186 10.80 -17.13 19.19
C LEU A 186 10.59 -15.69 18.69
N PRO A 187 11.56 -14.78 18.95
CA PRO A 187 11.49 -13.41 18.47
C PRO A 187 11.55 -13.34 16.95
N ARG A 188 10.76 -12.45 16.39
CA ARG A 188 10.67 -12.18 14.96
C ARG A 188 10.88 -10.70 14.67
N HIS A 189 11.27 -10.38 13.46
CA HIS A 189 11.29 -9.01 12.99
C HIS A 189 9.88 -8.44 12.92
N PRO A 190 9.60 -7.25 13.51
CA PRO A 190 8.32 -6.56 13.33
C PRO A 190 8.24 -5.94 11.93
N SER A 191 8.07 -6.79 10.92
CA SER A 191 8.12 -6.38 9.49
C SER A 191 7.08 -5.34 9.14
N GLN A 192 5.93 -5.32 9.83
CA GLN A 192 4.89 -4.30 9.68
C GLN A 192 5.44 -2.90 10.00
N VAL A 193 6.28 -2.79 11.04
CA VAL A 193 6.93 -1.52 11.44
C VAL A 193 7.95 -1.09 10.39
N TYR A 194 8.75 -2.04 9.85
CA TYR A 194 9.71 -1.71 8.80
C TYR A 194 9.01 -1.22 7.53
N GLN A 195 7.93 -1.86 7.14
CA GLN A 195 7.13 -1.46 5.99
C GLN A 195 6.44 -0.12 6.24
N PHE A 196 5.93 0.12 7.45
CA PHE A 196 5.38 1.43 7.84
C PHE A 196 6.42 2.54 7.68
N LEU A 197 7.65 2.33 8.16
CA LEU A 197 8.72 3.32 8.11
C LEU A 197 9.22 3.55 6.68
N LEU A 198 9.45 2.49 5.90
CA LEU A 198 10.01 2.57 4.56
C LEU A 198 8.96 2.92 3.49
N GLU A 199 7.92 2.05 3.36
CA GLU A 199 6.90 2.16 2.31
C GLU A 199 5.85 3.24 2.63
N GLY A 200 5.64 3.51 3.92
CA GLY A 200 4.73 4.54 4.41
C GLY A 200 5.43 5.88 4.61
N LEU A 201 6.14 6.05 5.73
CA LEU A 201 6.63 7.35 6.18
C LEU A 201 7.72 7.93 5.28
N LEU A 202 8.82 7.16 5.07
CA LEU A 202 9.97 7.64 4.29
C LEU A 202 9.57 7.92 2.84
N LEU A 203 8.86 6.99 2.21
CA LEU A 203 8.38 7.18 0.84
C LEU A 203 7.43 8.38 0.73
N PHE A 204 6.53 8.57 1.70
CA PHE A 204 5.68 9.76 1.77
C PHE A 204 6.49 11.04 1.78
N VAL A 205 7.46 11.16 2.70
CA VAL A 205 8.28 12.36 2.83
C VAL A 205 9.02 12.67 1.53
N LEU A 206 9.67 11.65 0.95
CA LEU A 206 10.41 11.81 -0.31
C LEU A 206 9.51 12.29 -1.45
N LEU A 207 8.37 11.62 -1.64
CA LEU A 207 7.42 11.98 -2.71
C LEU A 207 6.78 13.34 -2.48
N TRP A 208 6.40 13.63 -1.24
CA TRP A 208 5.78 14.93 -0.90
C TRP A 208 6.72 16.09 -1.14
N LEU A 209 7.98 15.98 -0.70
CA LEU A 209 9.00 17.01 -0.94
C LEU A 209 9.33 17.15 -2.43
N TYR A 210 9.48 16.01 -3.15
CA TYR A 210 9.77 16.01 -4.57
C TYR A 210 8.63 16.66 -5.38
N ALA A 211 7.39 16.36 -5.02
CA ALA A 211 6.19 16.82 -5.71
C ALA A 211 5.79 18.27 -5.37
N ARG A 212 6.47 18.95 -4.43
CA ARG A 212 6.23 20.39 -4.15
C ARG A 212 6.67 21.31 -5.27
N LYS A 213 7.62 20.87 -6.10
CA LYS A 213 8.08 21.62 -7.26
C LYS A 213 7.39 21.09 -8.50
N GLU A 214 7.25 21.92 -9.51
CA GLU A 214 6.77 21.50 -10.81
C GLU A 214 7.68 20.41 -11.39
N ARG A 215 7.06 19.33 -11.89
CA ARG A 215 7.74 18.19 -12.49
C ARG A 215 7.10 17.88 -13.83
N LYS A 216 7.89 17.33 -14.75
CA LYS A 216 7.35 16.78 -15.99
C LYS A 216 6.36 15.66 -15.67
N GLU A 217 5.28 15.58 -16.40
CA GLU A 217 4.24 14.55 -16.19
C GLU A 217 4.83 13.13 -16.21
N GLY A 218 4.39 12.31 -15.27
CA GLY A 218 4.87 10.95 -15.03
C GLY A 218 6.08 10.84 -14.13
N ARG A 219 6.76 11.93 -13.78
CA ARG A 219 7.96 11.89 -12.93
C ARG A 219 7.67 11.55 -11.47
N VAL A 220 6.56 12.03 -10.93
CA VAL A 220 6.19 11.74 -9.54
C VAL A 220 5.70 10.30 -9.43
N ALA A 221 4.92 9.84 -10.40
CA ALA A 221 4.50 8.44 -10.50
C ALA A 221 5.69 7.49 -10.69
N ALA A 222 6.68 7.86 -11.53
CA ALA A 222 7.92 7.09 -11.70
C ALA A 222 8.69 6.99 -10.38
N MET A 223 8.82 8.10 -9.65
CA MET A 223 9.49 8.11 -8.33
C MET A 223 8.76 7.24 -7.30
N PHE A 224 7.42 7.20 -7.35
CA PHE A 224 6.64 6.28 -6.51
C PHE A 224 6.96 4.81 -6.85
N LEU A 225 6.92 4.43 -8.13
CA LEU A 225 7.21 3.05 -8.55
C LEU A 225 8.62 2.63 -8.14
N LEU A 226 9.62 3.49 -8.35
CA LEU A 226 11.00 3.25 -7.95
C LEU A 226 11.13 3.14 -6.43
N GLY A 227 10.66 4.14 -5.70
CA GLY A 227 10.81 4.21 -4.25
C GLY A 227 10.06 3.07 -3.55
N TYR A 228 8.81 2.82 -3.93
CA TYR A 228 8.04 1.70 -3.37
C TYR A 228 8.68 0.35 -3.73
N GLY A 229 9.06 0.16 -4.99
CA GLY A 229 9.70 -1.08 -5.43
C GLY A 229 10.98 -1.38 -4.65
N VAL A 230 11.86 -0.38 -4.47
CA VAL A 230 13.10 -0.54 -3.70
C VAL A 230 12.82 -0.78 -2.22
N PHE A 231 11.97 0.03 -1.59
CA PHE A 231 11.67 -0.12 -0.16
C PHE A 231 10.94 -1.43 0.14
N ARG A 232 10.02 -1.84 -0.72
CA ARG A 232 9.36 -3.13 -0.62
C ARG A 232 10.35 -4.28 -0.78
N PHE A 233 11.25 -4.21 -1.75
CA PHE A 233 12.29 -5.22 -1.96
C PHE A 233 13.17 -5.38 -0.71
N ILE A 234 13.57 -4.26 -0.08
CA ILE A 234 14.35 -4.27 1.16
C ILE A 234 13.53 -4.86 2.32
N ALA A 235 12.27 -4.45 2.49
CA ALA A 235 11.42 -4.93 3.57
C ALA A 235 11.15 -6.46 3.49
N GLU A 236 11.13 -7.03 2.28
CA GLU A 236 10.92 -8.45 2.06
C GLU A 236 12.06 -9.34 2.61
N PHE A 237 13.27 -8.83 2.82
CA PHE A 237 14.33 -9.58 3.48
C PHE A 237 13.97 -9.94 4.93
N PHE A 238 13.15 -9.13 5.57
CA PHE A 238 12.75 -9.27 6.96
C PHE A 238 11.35 -9.87 7.11
N ARG A 239 10.56 -9.92 6.05
CA ARG A 239 9.21 -10.48 6.08
C ARG A 239 9.26 -12.00 5.95
N GLU A 240 8.38 -12.70 6.70
CA GLU A 240 8.17 -14.13 6.48
C GLU A 240 7.55 -14.36 5.10
N PRO A 241 8.15 -15.20 4.24
CA PRO A 241 7.55 -15.56 2.95
C PRO A 241 6.20 -16.23 3.13
N ASP A 242 5.32 -16.07 2.16
CA ASP A 242 4.02 -16.73 2.17
C ASP A 242 4.23 -18.28 2.20
N ALA A 243 3.63 -18.94 3.19
CA ALA A 243 3.92 -20.36 3.51
C ALA A 243 3.72 -21.33 2.33
N HIS A 244 2.80 -21.01 1.42
CA HIS A 244 2.50 -21.84 0.24
C HIS A 244 3.47 -21.64 -0.94
N LEU A 245 4.26 -20.56 -0.95
CA LEU A 245 5.21 -20.23 -2.03
C LEU A 245 6.68 -20.39 -1.58
N GLY A 246 6.99 -20.09 -0.33
CA GLY A 246 8.36 -20.11 0.19
C GLY A 246 9.27 -19.13 -0.53
N LEU A 247 10.53 -19.51 -0.67
CA LEU A 247 11.50 -18.80 -1.49
C LEU A 247 11.54 -19.44 -2.89
N LEU A 248 11.54 -18.58 -3.90
CA LEU A 248 11.58 -18.96 -5.32
C LEU A 248 13.02 -18.96 -5.83
N SER A 249 13.18 -18.96 -7.18
CA SER A 249 14.48 -18.86 -7.82
C SER A 249 15.32 -17.71 -7.31
N LEU A 250 16.64 -17.87 -7.25
CA LEU A 250 17.62 -16.96 -6.67
C LEU A 250 17.44 -16.68 -5.17
N GLY A 251 16.68 -17.51 -4.46
CA GLY A 251 16.41 -17.33 -3.04
C GLY A 251 15.53 -16.11 -2.71
N MET A 252 14.82 -15.58 -3.69
CA MET A 252 13.93 -14.41 -3.53
C MET A 252 12.50 -14.82 -3.21
N SER A 253 11.81 -14.00 -2.41
CA SER A 253 10.37 -14.13 -2.21
C SER A 253 9.58 -13.72 -3.45
N MET A 254 8.30 -14.15 -3.56
CA MET A 254 7.39 -13.66 -4.59
C MET A 254 7.26 -12.13 -4.55
N GLY A 255 7.25 -11.53 -3.34
CA GLY A 255 7.22 -10.08 -3.18
C GLY A 255 8.42 -9.39 -3.81
N GLN A 256 9.63 -9.94 -3.66
CA GLN A 256 10.84 -9.42 -4.29
C GLN A 256 10.77 -9.56 -5.82
N TRP A 257 10.32 -10.70 -6.33
CA TRP A 257 10.14 -10.88 -7.77
C TRP A 257 9.18 -9.88 -8.39
N LEU A 258 8.08 -9.56 -7.71
CA LEU A 258 7.12 -8.55 -8.16
C LEU A 258 7.67 -7.12 -8.09
N CYS A 259 8.63 -6.85 -7.21
CA CYS A 259 9.30 -5.56 -7.16
C CYS A 259 10.19 -5.28 -8.38
N VAL A 260 10.81 -6.31 -8.97
CA VAL A 260 11.73 -6.14 -10.12
C VAL A 260 11.04 -5.48 -11.31
N PRO A 261 9.92 -6.01 -11.88
CA PRO A 261 9.25 -5.36 -12.99
C PRO A 261 8.72 -3.97 -12.64
N MET A 262 8.32 -3.73 -11.37
CA MET A 262 7.87 -2.42 -10.94
C MET A 262 9.01 -1.39 -10.92
N ILE A 263 10.21 -1.78 -10.45
CA ILE A 263 11.41 -0.93 -10.50
C ILE A 263 11.78 -0.63 -11.94
N LEU A 264 11.79 -1.65 -12.80
CA LEU A 264 12.09 -1.47 -14.24
C LEU A 264 11.07 -0.55 -14.93
N ALA A 265 9.78 -0.70 -14.63
CA ALA A 265 8.74 0.19 -15.11
C ALA A 265 8.94 1.63 -14.60
N GLY A 266 9.35 1.79 -13.34
CA GLY A 266 9.68 3.09 -12.76
C GLY A 266 10.87 3.75 -13.46
N ILE A 267 11.94 3.00 -13.74
CA ILE A 267 13.11 3.49 -14.51
C ILE A 267 12.67 3.89 -15.93
N GLY A 268 11.95 3.01 -16.62
CA GLY A 268 11.46 3.29 -17.97
C GLY A 268 10.59 4.54 -18.04
N LEU A 269 9.64 4.66 -17.11
CA LEU A 269 8.78 5.84 -17.00
C LEU A 269 9.59 7.12 -16.67
N TRP A 270 10.60 7.00 -15.80
CA TRP A 270 11.48 8.11 -15.48
C TRP A 270 12.25 8.63 -16.69
N ILE A 271 12.84 7.73 -17.47
CA ILE A 271 13.58 8.07 -18.69
C ILE A 271 12.64 8.68 -19.73
N TRP A 272 11.51 8.03 -19.99
CA TRP A 272 10.49 8.50 -20.94
C TRP A 272 9.95 9.90 -20.59
N ALA A 273 9.58 10.13 -19.34
CA ALA A 273 9.12 11.44 -18.87
C ALA A 273 10.24 12.50 -18.95
N GLY A 274 11.51 12.09 -18.85
CA GLY A 274 12.66 12.98 -19.02
C GLY A 274 12.87 13.46 -20.44
N GLY A 275 12.65 12.58 -21.43
CA GLY A 275 12.82 12.88 -22.85
C GLY A 275 11.73 13.77 -23.46
N ARG A 276 10.57 13.91 -22.79
CA ARG A 276 9.52 14.83 -23.25
C ARG A 276 9.98 16.29 -23.10
N ALA A 277 9.97 17.04 -24.20
CA ALA A 277 10.10 18.48 -24.14
C ALA A 277 9.01 19.03 -23.20
N ALA A 278 9.34 20.04 -22.37
CA ALA A 278 8.33 20.73 -21.59
C ALA A 278 7.29 21.29 -22.57
N GLN A 279 6.11 20.68 -22.60
CA GLN A 279 4.98 21.27 -23.34
C GLN A 279 4.63 22.53 -22.55
N ARG A 280 5.08 23.67 -23.08
CA ARG A 280 4.74 25.02 -22.62
C ARG A 280 3.32 25.36 -23.06
#